data_3f7a607490bf775e02d908eaecedaaf2
#
_entry.id   3f7a607490bf775e02d908eaecedaaf2
#
_cell.length_a   1.000
_cell.length_b   1.000
_cell.length_c   1.000
_cell.angle_alpha   90.00
_cell.angle_beta   90.00
_cell.angle_gamma   90.00
#
_symmetry.space_group_name_H-M   'P 1'
#
loop_
_entity.id
_entity.type
_entity.pdbx_description
1 polymer ?
#
loop_
_entity_poly.entity_id
_entity_poly.type
_entity_poly.pdbx_seq_one_letter_code
_entity_poly.pdbx_strand_id
1 'polypeptide(L)'
;MDQDFNPFFDDPEEQELLNRLEIMLAEKAYYFFDVSDWEDMIQHYLQVQQFTKARKALVHARQQHPVSREISLCEADLFLDTHRYKDAIAIIKKMERETPNDPEVQRALGTAYSRSGRTYEAIQCFKNALNMQHEDSGEIYFQLSCEYAVLGKDAAATYWIQKILETDPENAGALYDLGMRYDAEGLFDEAVRFFETFTEKNPLNQDGWYHLGNAYLNLENFKDAIHAFEYAIVCHEEFSAAWYGKGEALLRLGQHHDALESFNTSLEIEGPSPHLHFEIGQCYEFMNEFNKALHHYNKSLEIESDFEDALIGKAWCLYEMGHFQNALESIDKTLVMYAKNADAWLVKAEICRKIGQASEVDDAYENALLCDGESWETYLDYSDYLFTEGNSEAALFILERGILQTGNDSDLAYRAGVYAYLSGKTESAFNFWLVALSEDPEKAPQVFDYAPNLYKDSRVLTFFGDFKNEL
;
A
#
# COMPACT_ATOMS: atom_id res chain seq x y z
N MET A 1 -24.08 -24.87 -30.12
CA MET A 1 -23.45 -26.02 -29.45
C MET A 1 -22.04 -25.56 -29.16
N ASP A 2 -21.93 -24.74 -28.15
CA ASP A 2 -20.64 -24.26 -27.64
C ASP A 2 -20.04 -25.41 -26.83
N GLN A 3 -18.90 -25.92 -27.31
CA GLN A 3 -18.06 -26.79 -26.49
C GLN A 3 -17.44 -25.85 -25.44
N ASP A 4 -17.92 -25.93 -24.19
CA ASP A 4 -17.30 -25.30 -23.05
C ASP A 4 -15.87 -25.84 -22.93
N PHE A 5 -14.93 -25.02 -23.32
CA PHE A 5 -13.50 -25.26 -23.19
C PHE A 5 -13.19 -25.28 -21.68
N ASN A 6 -12.87 -26.45 -21.16
CA ASN A 6 -12.56 -26.63 -19.74
C ASN A 6 -11.04 -26.76 -19.56
N PRO A 7 -10.37 -25.76 -19.00
CA PRO A 7 -8.90 -25.71 -18.94
C PRO A 7 -8.25 -26.70 -17.95
N PHE A 8 -9.03 -27.50 -17.23
CA PHE A 8 -8.52 -28.40 -16.19
C PHE A 8 -8.37 -29.86 -16.60
N PHE A 9 -8.82 -30.26 -17.80
CA PHE A 9 -8.63 -31.61 -18.34
C PHE A 9 -8.13 -31.48 -19.79
N ASP A 10 -6.84 -31.16 -19.92
CA ASP A 10 -6.17 -31.07 -21.24
C ASP A 10 -5.75 -32.46 -21.79
N ASP A 11 -5.78 -33.49 -20.92
CA ASP A 11 -5.42 -34.83 -21.33
C ASP A 11 -6.65 -35.57 -21.92
N PRO A 12 -6.54 -36.13 -23.12
CA PRO A 12 -7.60 -36.96 -23.74
C PRO A 12 -8.07 -38.14 -22.87
N GLU A 13 -7.21 -38.69 -22.00
CA GLU A 13 -7.55 -39.80 -21.11
C GLU A 13 -8.49 -39.32 -20.00
N GLU A 14 -8.23 -38.14 -19.43
CA GLU A 14 -9.06 -37.54 -18.38
C GLU A 14 -10.44 -37.11 -18.90
N GLN A 15 -10.48 -36.57 -20.13
CA GLN A 15 -11.76 -36.28 -20.80
C GLN A 15 -12.60 -37.53 -21.07
N GLU A 16 -11.95 -38.67 -21.40
CA GLU A 16 -12.66 -39.93 -21.57
C GLU A 16 -13.22 -40.45 -20.24
N LEU A 17 -12.49 -40.29 -19.13
CA LEU A 17 -12.96 -40.65 -17.77
C LEU A 17 -14.21 -39.86 -17.40
N LEU A 18 -14.21 -38.53 -17.60
CA LEU A 18 -15.39 -37.70 -17.36
C LEU A 18 -16.58 -38.09 -18.23
N ASN A 19 -16.36 -38.40 -19.54
CA ASN A 19 -17.41 -38.85 -20.44
C ASN A 19 -18.04 -40.16 -19.94
N ARG A 20 -17.24 -41.12 -19.49
CA ARG A 20 -17.73 -42.38 -18.90
C ARG A 20 -18.54 -42.14 -17.63
N LEU A 21 -18.08 -41.19 -16.78
CA LEU A 21 -18.82 -40.81 -15.58
C LEU A 21 -20.15 -40.14 -15.95
N GLU A 22 -20.19 -39.23 -16.91
CA GLU A 22 -21.45 -38.58 -17.35
C GLU A 22 -22.45 -39.63 -17.89
N ILE A 23 -21.99 -40.63 -18.65
CA ILE A 23 -22.82 -41.75 -19.13
C ILE A 23 -23.37 -42.55 -17.89
N MET A 24 -22.55 -42.79 -16.90
CA MET A 24 -22.93 -43.49 -15.69
C MET A 24 -23.92 -42.68 -14.84
N LEU A 25 -23.69 -41.37 -14.66
CA LEU A 25 -24.59 -40.46 -13.95
C LEU A 25 -25.95 -40.30 -14.65
N ALA A 26 -26.00 -40.54 -15.97
CA ALA A 26 -27.22 -40.58 -16.74
C ALA A 26 -27.88 -41.97 -16.75
N GLU A 27 -27.41 -42.90 -15.94
CA GLU A 27 -27.92 -44.30 -15.80
C GLU A 27 -27.92 -45.12 -17.10
N LYS A 28 -27.01 -44.76 -18.05
CA LYS A 28 -26.94 -45.41 -19.38
C LYS A 28 -26.00 -46.63 -19.40
N ALA A 29 -24.98 -46.63 -18.52
CA ALA A 29 -24.03 -47.72 -18.40
C ALA A 29 -23.41 -47.67 -16.99
N TYR A 30 -22.81 -48.81 -16.54
CA TYR A 30 -22.07 -48.92 -15.29
C TYR A 30 -20.59 -49.11 -15.61
N TYR A 31 -19.74 -48.28 -15.05
CA TYR A 31 -18.29 -48.37 -15.14
C TYR A 31 -17.71 -48.55 -13.75
N PHE A 32 -16.61 -49.26 -13.66
CA PHE A 32 -15.80 -49.30 -12.45
C PHE A 32 -14.63 -48.34 -12.62
N PHE A 33 -14.37 -47.52 -11.62
CA PHE A 33 -13.26 -46.61 -11.58
C PHE A 33 -12.44 -46.85 -10.30
N ASP A 34 -11.13 -46.56 -10.37
CA ASP A 34 -10.25 -46.63 -9.23
C ASP A 34 -10.52 -45.44 -8.27
N VAL A 35 -9.93 -45.50 -7.06
CA VAL A 35 -10.14 -44.45 -6.06
C VAL A 35 -9.61 -43.12 -6.52
N SER A 36 -8.43 -43.09 -7.18
CA SER A 36 -7.84 -41.89 -7.77
C SER A 36 -8.74 -41.27 -8.84
N ASP A 37 -9.27 -42.09 -9.76
CA ASP A 37 -10.18 -41.60 -10.80
C ASP A 37 -11.42 -40.93 -10.20
N TRP A 38 -11.97 -41.52 -9.13
CA TRP A 38 -13.11 -40.96 -8.40
C TRP A 38 -12.76 -39.65 -7.72
N GLU A 39 -11.57 -39.55 -7.11
CA GLU A 39 -11.09 -38.35 -6.45
C GLU A 39 -10.98 -37.21 -7.47
N ASP A 40 -10.27 -37.42 -8.58
CA ASP A 40 -10.06 -36.42 -9.63
C ASP A 40 -11.39 -35.93 -10.20
N MET A 41 -12.29 -36.84 -10.56
CA MET A 41 -13.60 -36.50 -11.12
C MET A 41 -14.50 -35.76 -10.13
N ILE A 42 -14.48 -36.11 -8.82
CA ILE A 42 -15.27 -35.42 -7.81
C ILE A 42 -14.69 -34.04 -7.54
N GLN A 43 -13.37 -33.91 -7.41
CA GLN A 43 -12.69 -32.63 -7.23
C GLN A 43 -12.96 -31.70 -8.41
N HIS A 44 -12.93 -32.21 -9.66
CA HIS A 44 -13.34 -31.44 -10.82
C HIS A 44 -14.76 -30.86 -10.67
N TYR A 45 -15.76 -31.68 -10.29
CA TYR A 45 -17.13 -31.18 -10.10
C TYR A 45 -17.23 -30.17 -8.95
N LEU A 46 -16.41 -30.28 -7.92
CA LEU A 46 -16.35 -29.30 -6.83
C LEU A 46 -15.78 -27.96 -7.31
N GLN A 47 -14.68 -28.00 -8.08
CA GLN A 47 -14.03 -26.80 -8.65
C GLN A 47 -14.97 -26.03 -9.59
N VAL A 48 -15.69 -26.74 -10.47
CA VAL A 48 -16.68 -26.11 -11.38
C VAL A 48 -18.06 -25.90 -10.70
N GLN A 49 -18.15 -26.07 -9.38
CA GLN A 49 -19.35 -25.85 -8.56
C GLN A 49 -20.59 -26.68 -8.98
N GLN A 50 -20.38 -27.82 -9.65
CA GLN A 50 -21.46 -28.74 -10.02
C GLN A 50 -21.80 -29.71 -8.88
N PHE A 51 -22.14 -29.19 -7.71
CA PHE A 51 -22.35 -29.95 -6.45
C PHE A 51 -23.38 -31.07 -6.57
N THR A 52 -24.35 -30.93 -7.48
CA THR A 52 -25.34 -32.01 -7.71
C THR A 52 -24.70 -33.21 -8.38
N LYS A 53 -23.77 -33.01 -9.33
CA LYS A 53 -23.03 -34.09 -9.98
C LYS A 53 -22.00 -34.67 -9.04
N ALA A 54 -21.26 -33.85 -8.31
CA ALA A 54 -20.33 -34.30 -7.26
C ALA A 54 -21.01 -35.23 -6.25
N ARG A 55 -22.22 -34.88 -5.78
CA ARG A 55 -22.99 -35.72 -4.86
C ARG A 55 -23.38 -37.05 -5.47
N LYS A 56 -23.81 -37.10 -6.73
CA LYS A 56 -24.13 -38.35 -7.43
C LYS A 56 -22.89 -39.21 -7.61
N ALA A 57 -21.78 -38.62 -8.03
CA ALA A 57 -20.48 -39.28 -8.17
C ALA A 57 -20.05 -39.93 -6.85
N LEU A 58 -20.14 -39.18 -5.74
CA LEU A 58 -19.86 -39.70 -4.40
C LEU A 58 -20.72 -40.90 -4.01
N VAL A 59 -22.00 -40.92 -4.37
CA VAL A 59 -22.88 -42.09 -4.10
C VAL A 59 -22.36 -43.34 -4.84
N HIS A 60 -21.97 -43.22 -6.09
CA HIS A 60 -21.41 -44.35 -6.85
C HIS A 60 -20.01 -44.73 -6.35
N ALA A 61 -19.15 -43.74 -6.05
CA ALA A 61 -17.83 -43.99 -5.48
C ALA A 61 -17.92 -44.79 -4.17
N ARG A 62 -18.86 -44.45 -3.28
CA ARG A 62 -19.13 -45.19 -2.04
C ARG A 62 -19.62 -46.61 -2.26
N GLN A 63 -20.37 -46.86 -3.32
CA GLN A 63 -20.80 -48.21 -3.65
C GLN A 63 -19.63 -49.09 -4.11
N GLN A 64 -18.68 -48.51 -4.85
CA GLN A 64 -17.49 -49.23 -5.34
C GLN A 64 -16.40 -49.35 -4.26
N HIS A 65 -16.21 -48.30 -3.45
CA HIS A 65 -15.14 -48.17 -2.45
C HIS A 65 -15.72 -47.74 -1.09
N PRO A 66 -16.47 -48.64 -0.38
CA PRO A 66 -17.26 -48.27 0.82
C PRO A 66 -16.42 -47.83 2.01
N VAL A 67 -15.15 -48.23 2.08
CA VAL A 67 -14.23 -47.91 3.20
C VAL A 67 -13.06 -47.04 2.79
N SER A 68 -13.09 -46.45 1.56
CA SER A 68 -12.02 -45.55 1.14
C SER A 68 -12.00 -44.29 1.98
N ARG A 69 -10.77 -43.91 2.39
CA ARG A 69 -10.43 -42.67 3.09
C ARG A 69 -10.56 -41.48 2.17
N GLU A 70 -10.01 -41.57 0.94
CA GLU A 70 -9.98 -40.53 -0.08
C GLU A 70 -11.42 -40.13 -0.44
N ILE A 71 -12.30 -41.09 -0.69
CA ILE A 71 -13.73 -40.81 -0.93
C ILE A 71 -14.40 -40.14 0.26
N SER A 72 -13.94 -40.41 1.49
CA SER A 72 -14.45 -39.76 2.70
C SER A 72 -13.98 -38.29 2.80
N LEU A 73 -12.77 -38.00 2.34
CA LEU A 73 -12.27 -36.62 2.24
C LEU A 73 -13.04 -35.84 1.18
N CYS A 74 -13.23 -36.38 -0.03
CA CYS A 74 -14.07 -35.78 -1.04
C CYS A 74 -15.51 -35.48 -0.58
N GLU A 75 -16.09 -36.37 0.25
CA GLU A 75 -17.40 -36.11 0.86
C GLU A 75 -17.36 -34.95 1.85
N ALA A 76 -16.29 -34.86 2.64
CA ALA A 76 -16.08 -33.72 3.55
C ALA A 76 -15.90 -32.42 2.77
N ASP A 77 -15.15 -32.43 1.67
CA ASP A 77 -14.96 -31.25 0.80
C ASP A 77 -16.29 -30.78 0.20
N LEU A 78 -17.12 -31.69 -0.30
CA LEU A 78 -18.47 -31.34 -0.76
C LEU A 78 -19.30 -30.68 0.35
N PHE A 79 -19.19 -31.13 1.59
CA PHE A 79 -19.90 -30.52 2.71
C PHE A 79 -19.30 -29.14 3.06
N LEU A 80 -18.00 -28.96 2.94
CA LEU A 80 -17.35 -27.66 3.14
C LEU A 80 -17.80 -26.65 2.10
N ASP A 81 -17.82 -27.04 0.82
CA ASP A 81 -18.20 -26.17 -0.29
C ASP A 81 -19.72 -25.86 -0.32
N THR A 82 -20.52 -26.75 0.26
CA THR A 82 -21.95 -26.51 0.46
C THR A 82 -22.30 -25.90 1.83
N HIS A 83 -21.31 -25.34 2.55
CA HIS A 83 -21.44 -24.70 3.88
C HIS A 83 -22.02 -25.61 4.99
N ARG A 84 -21.93 -26.91 4.81
CA ARG A 84 -22.38 -27.91 5.79
C ARG A 84 -21.24 -28.31 6.74
N TYR A 85 -20.61 -27.33 7.37
CA TYR A 85 -19.40 -27.49 8.18
C TYR A 85 -19.52 -28.55 9.29
N LYS A 86 -20.70 -28.66 9.92
CA LYS A 86 -20.93 -29.67 10.99
C LYS A 86 -20.85 -31.11 10.48
N ASP A 87 -21.34 -31.33 9.27
CA ASP A 87 -21.34 -32.66 8.65
C ASP A 87 -19.90 -33.02 8.21
N ALA A 88 -19.19 -32.08 7.61
CA ALA A 88 -17.77 -32.25 7.25
C ALA A 88 -16.93 -32.62 8.50
N ILE A 89 -17.02 -31.82 9.57
CA ILE A 89 -16.30 -32.06 10.82
C ILE A 89 -16.67 -33.45 11.41
N ALA A 90 -17.91 -33.87 11.31
CA ALA A 90 -18.33 -35.16 11.84
C ALA A 90 -17.67 -36.34 11.10
N ILE A 91 -17.57 -36.26 9.76
CA ILE A 91 -16.89 -37.26 8.94
C ILE A 91 -15.41 -37.32 9.28
N ILE A 92 -14.74 -36.17 9.23
CA ILE A 92 -13.29 -36.10 9.46
C ILE A 92 -12.94 -36.55 10.89
N LYS A 93 -13.74 -36.21 11.90
CA LYS A 93 -13.58 -36.72 13.28
C LYS A 93 -13.76 -38.21 13.41
N LYS A 94 -14.57 -38.84 12.57
CA LYS A 94 -14.65 -40.30 12.53
C LYS A 94 -13.34 -40.90 12.01
N MET A 95 -12.78 -40.28 10.93
CA MET A 95 -11.49 -40.70 10.37
C MET A 95 -10.35 -40.51 11.38
N GLU A 96 -10.32 -39.38 12.11
CA GLU A 96 -9.34 -39.13 13.16
C GLU A 96 -9.31 -40.23 14.24
N ARG A 97 -10.47 -40.79 14.62
CA ARG A 97 -10.53 -41.91 15.57
C ARG A 97 -9.97 -43.22 15.01
N GLU A 98 -10.10 -43.39 13.68
CA GLU A 98 -9.60 -44.58 12.99
C GLU A 98 -8.10 -44.46 12.70
N THR A 99 -7.63 -43.26 12.40
CA THR A 99 -6.23 -42.92 12.08
C THR A 99 -5.75 -41.68 12.85
N PRO A 100 -5.43 -41.78 14.16
CA PRO A 100 -5.15 -40.63 15.02
C PRO A 100 -3.89 -39.84 14.64
N ASN A 101 -2.93 -40.48 13.95
CA ASN A 101 -1.64 -39.88 13.58
C ASN A 101 -1.52 -39.63 12.08
N ASP A 102 -2.62 -39.31 11.43
CA ASP A 102 -2.66 -39.01 10.00
C ASP A 102 -2.59 -37.49 9.80
N PRO A 103 -1.51 -36.95 9.20
CA PRO A 103 -1.34 -35.49 9.00
C PRO A 103 -2.39 -34.89 8.07
N GLU A 104 -2.85 -35.67 7.08
CA GLU A 104 -3.84 -35.19 6.10
C GLU A 104 -5.22 -35.06 6.76
N VAL A 105 -5.59 -36.01 7.64
CA VAL A 105 -6.83 -35.92 8.44
C VAL A 105 -6.79 -34.72 9.37
N GLN A 106 -5.63 -34.43 10.00
CA GLN A 106 -5.48 -33.24 10.83
C GLN A 106 -5.55 -31.93 9.97
N ARG A 107 -4.95 -31.93 8.78
CA ARG A 107 -5.04 -30.82 7.84
C ARG A 107 -6.49 -30.56 7.41
N ALA A 108 -7.20 -31.60 6.98
CA ALA A 108 -8.61 -31.50 6.59
C ALA A 108 -9.50 -31.04 7.76
N LEU A 109 -9.23 -31.49 8.98
CA LEU A 109 -9.96 -31.03 10.17
C LEU A 109 -9.66 -29.57 10.47
N GLY A 110 -8.42 -29.13 10.30
CA GLY A 110 -8.00 -27.73 10.40
C GLY A 110 -8.75 -26.86 9.41
N THR A 111 -8.80 -27.25 8.14
CA THR A 111 -9.55 -26.55 7.08
C THR A 111 -11.05 -26.48 7.39
N ALA A 112 -11.64 -27.57 7.90
CA ALA A 112 -13.05 -27.59 8.28
C ALA A 112 -13.35 -26.65 9.46
N TYR A 113 -12.45 -26.57 10.44
CA TYR A 113 -12.57 -25.62 11.54
C TYR A 113 -12.39 -24.18 11.08
N SER A 114 -11.39 -23.90 10.22
CA SER A 114 -11.14 -22.60 9.62
C SER A 114 -12.38 -22.05 8.91
N ARG A 115 -12.91 -22.82 7.94
CA ARG A 115 -14.13 -22.46 7.20
C ARG A 115 -15.38 -22.30 8.08
N SER A 116 -15.40 -22.94 9.25
CA SER A 116 -16.49 -22.79 10.23
C SER A 116 -16.28 -21.63 11.23
N GLY A 117 -15.21 -20.85 11.11
CA GLY A 117 -14.86 -19.74 12.00
C GLY A 117 -14.28 -20.18 13.36
N ARG A 118 -13.82 -21.43 13.47
CA ARG A 118 -13.25 -21.99 14.69
C ARG A 118 -11.72 -21.94 14.65
N THR A 119 -11.19 -20.72 14.59
CA THR A 119 -9.78 -20.41 14.35
C THR A 119 -8.81 -21.08 15.34
N TYR A 120 -9.12 -21.11 16.64
CA TYR A 120 -8.23 -21.76 17.62
C TYR A 120 -8.10 -23.25 17.40
N GLU A 121 -9.19 -23.94 17.09
CA GLU A 121 -9.19 -25.37 16.79
C GLU A 121 -8.50 -25.65 15.45
N ALA A 122 -8.68 -24.77 14.45
CA ALA A 122 -7.97 -24.85 13.18
C ALA A 122 -6.45 -24.79 13.39
N ILE A 123 -5.95 -23.78 14.11
CA ILE A 123 -4.53 -23.64 14.45
C ILE A 123 -3.99 -24.91 15.14
N GLN A 124 -4.75 -25.47 16.09
CA GLN A 124 -4.30 -26.67 16.79
C GLN A 124 -4.17 -27.86 15.85
N CYS A 125 -5.13 -28.06 14.94
CA CYS A 125 -5.10 -29.13 13.96
C CYS A 125 -3.95 -28.96 12.97
N PHE A 126 -3.73 -27.76 12.43
CA PHE A 126 -2.60 -27.47 11.53
C PHE A 126 -1.24 -27.70 12.22
N LYS A 127 -1.09 -27.30 13.48
CA LYS A 127 0.13 -27.60 14.27
C LYS A 127 0.31 -29.09 14.52
N ASN A 128 -0.77 -29.83 14.74
CA ASN A 128 -0.70 -31.28 14.88
C ASN A 128 -0.25 -31.91 13.56
N ALA A 129 -0.82 -31.51 12.43
CA ALA A 129 -0.42 -31.98 11.11
C ALA A 129 1.07 -31.71 10.85
N LEU A 130 1.54 -30.50 11.15
CA LEU A 130 2.95 -30.10 10.99
C LEU A 130 3.91 -30.95 11.85
N ASN A 131 3.51 -31.31 13.07
CA ASN A 131 4.33 -32.18 13.94
C ASN A 131 4.41 -33.64 13.45
N MET A 132 3.50 -34.06 12.59
CA MET A 132 3.41 -35.43 12.06
C MET A 132 4.07 -35.54 10.66
N GLN A 133 4.16 -34.46 9.93
CA GLN A 133 4.66 -34.40 8.56
C GLN A 133 6.04 -33.75 8.55
N HIS A 134 7.01 -34.36 7.88
CA HIS A 134 8.36 -33.81 7.74
C HIS A 134 8.66 -33.23 6.36
N GLU A 135 7.77 -33.46 5.38
CA GLU A 135 7.94 -33.00 4.00
C GLU A 135 6.73 -32.12 3.60
N ASP A 136 6.97 -31.12 2.76
CA ASP A 136 5.99 -30.19 2.17
C ASP A 136 5.04 -29.51 3.19
N SER A 137 5.64 -28.70 4.05
CA SER A 137 4.88 -27.96 5.07
C SER A 137 4.36 -26.59 4.61
N GLY A 138 4.65 -26.17 3.38
CA GLY A 138 4.36 -24.84 2.85
C GLY A 138 2.88 -24.47 2.93
N GLU A 139 1.99 -25.37 2.51
CA GLU A 139 0.54 -25.15 2.61
C GLU A 139 0.07 -24.99 4.05
N ILE A 140 0.62 -25.78 4.98
CA ILE A 140 0.27 -25.69 6.40
C ILE A 140 0.76 -24.37 7.01
N TYR A 141 1.95 -23.91 6.62
CA TYR A 141 2.46 -22.60 7.04
C TYR A 141 1.56 -21.47 6.55
N PHE A 142 1.11 -21.53 5.30
CA PHE A 142 0.18 -20.56 4.76
C PHE A 142 -1.15 -20.54 5.52
N GLN A 143 -1.75 -21.73 5.77
CA GLN A 143 -2.98 -21.84 6.56
C GLN A 143 -2.79 -21.27 7.99
N LEU A 144 -1.67 -21.57 8.64
CA LEU A 144 -1.35 -21.02 9.96
C LEU A 144 -1.22 -19.49 9.92
N SER A 145 -0.55 -18.94 8.89
CA SER A 145 -0.45 -17.50 8.70
C SER A 145 -1.83 -16.84 8.60
N CYS A 146 -2.71 -17.38 7.76
CA CYS A 146 -4.09 -16.90 7.61
C CYS A 146 -4.87 -16.92 8.93
N GLU A 147 -4.80 -18.04 9.69
CA GLU A 147 -5.52 -18.15 10.94
C GLU A 147 -5.00 -17.20 12.02
N TYR A 148 -3.68 -16.94 12.06
CA TYR A 148 -3.12 -15.96 12.98
C TYR A 148 -3.48 -14.52 12.59
N ALA A 149 -3.56 -14.22 11.29
CA ALA A 149 -4.04 -12.93 10.79
C ALA A 149 -5.51 -12.68 11.18
N VAL A 150 -6.38 -13.69 11.07
CA VAL A 150 -7.79 -13.59 11.53
C VAL A 150 -7.88 -13.27 13.03
N LEU A 151 -6.90 -13.70 13.83
CA LEU A 151 -6.84 -13.38 15.26
C LEU A 151 -6.21 -12.01 15.57
N GLY A 152 -5.77 -11.25 14.57
CA GLY A 152 -5.00 -10.01 14.76
C GLY A 152 -3.65 -10.25 15.42
N LYS A 153 -3.02 -11.40 15.18
CA LYS A 153 -1.70 -11.77 15.71
C LYS A 153 -0.66 -11.68 14.60
N ASP A 154 -0.44 -10.48 14.12
CA ASP A 154 0.31 -10.20 12.90
C ASP A 154 1.75 -10.73 12.98
N ALA A 155 2.46 -10.53 14.08
CA ALA A 155 3.81 -11.08 14.26
C ALA A 155 3.86 -12.63 14.14
N ALA A 156 2.80 -13.35 14.57
CA ALA A 156 2.76 -14.79 14.39
C ALA A 156 2.41 -15.18 12.95
N ALA A 157 1.57 -14.40 12.27
CA ALA A 157 1.26 -14.59 10.87
C ALA A 157 2.52 -14.40 10.01
N THR A 158 3.24 -13.31 10.23
CA THR A 158 4.53 -12.99 9.59
C THR A 158 5.56 -14.10 9.78
N TYR A 159 5.69 -14.62 11.01
CA TYR A 159 6.59 -15.75 11.30
C TYR A 159 6.30 -16.98 10.41
N TRP A 160 5.03 -17.30 10.17
CA TRP A 160 4.69 -18.48 9.35
C TRP A 160 4.94 -18.23 7.86
N ILE A 161 4.77 -17.00 7.37
CA ILE A 161 5.15 -16.65 5.99
C ILE A 161 6.67 -16.74 5.80
N GLN A 162 7.45 -16.25 6.77
CA GLN A 162 8.92 -16.41 6.72
C GLN A 162 9.33 -17.89 6.66
N LYS A 163 8.57 -18.80 7.32
CA LYS A 163 8.81 -20.25 7.23
C LYS A 163 8.54 -20.82 5.83
N ILE A 164 7.59 -20.27 5.08
CA ILE A 164 7.41 -20.63 3.66
C ILE A 164 8.67 -20.27 2.89
N LEU A 165 9.18 -19.07 3.05
CA LEU A 165 10.36 -18.56 2.33
C LEU A 165 11.68 -19.25 2.74
N GLU A 166 11.76 -19.85 3.92
CA GLU A 166 12.90 -20.70 4.30
C GLU A 166 12.92 -22.01 3.49
N THR A 167 11.77 -22.52 3.09
CA THR A 167 11.62 -23.79 2.35
C THR A 167 11.50 -23.60 0.85
N ASP A 168 10.84 -22.54 0.43
CA ASP A 168 10.60 -22.15 -0.95
C ASP A 168 10.88 -20.64 -1.13
N PRO A 169 12.16 -20.24 -1.37
CA PRO A 169 12.52 -18.85 -1.56
C PRO A 169 11.91 -18.20 -2.83
N GLU A 170 11.50 -19.01 -3.80
CA GLU A 170 10.91 -18.53 -5.05
C GLU A 170 9.39 -18.33 -4.96
N ASN A 171 8.81 -18.47 -3.78
CA ASN A 171 7.37 -18.28 -3.56
C ASN A 171 7.00 -16.79 -3.62
N ALA A 172 6.68 -16.32 -4.82
CA ALA A 172 6.33 -14.91 -5.06
C ALA A 172 5.12 -14.45 -4.22
N GLY A 173 4.13 -15.34 -4.01
CA GLY A 173 2.96 -15.04 -3.17
C GLY A 173 3.33 -14.78 -1.72
N ALA A 174 4.26 -15.58 -1.17
CA ALA A 174 4.73 -15.41 0.21
C ALA A 174 5.61 -14.15 0.35
N LEU A 175 6.44 -13.82 -0.65
CA LEU A 175 7.23 -12.58 -0.67
C LEU A 175 6.32 -11.35 -0.71
N TYR A 176 5.32 -11.36 -1.60
CA TYR A 176 4.35 -10.28 -1.70
C TYR A 176 3.57 -10.09 -0.39
N ASP A 177 3.01 -11.18 0.18
CA ASP A 177 2.28 -11.15 1.45
C ASP A 177 3.16 -10.60 2.59
N LEU A 178 4.43 -11.00 2.64
CA LEU A 178 5.36 -10.53 3.66
C LEU A 178 5.65 -9.03 3.52
N GLY A 179 5.92 -8.57 2.29
CA GLY A 179 6.13 -7.16 1.99
C GLY A 179 4.93 -6.32 2.41
N MET A 180 3.73 -6.70 1.96
CA MET A 180 2.49 -6.00 2.29
C MET A 180 2.19 -5.95 3.80
N ARG A 181 2.58 -6.99 4.56
CA ARG A 181 2.40 -6.98 6.03
C ARG A 181 3.35 -6.00 6.70
N TYR A 182 4.62 -5.99 6.31
CA TYR A 182 5.57 -5.02 6.85
C TYR A 182 5.13 -3.58 6.56
N ASP A 183 4.65 -3.32 5.34
CA ASP A 183 4.16 -2.00 4.95
C ASP A 183 2.92 -1.59 5.76
N ALA A 184 1.93 -2.48 5.89
CA ALA A 184 0.69 -2.21 6.63
C ALA A 184 0.92 -1.96 8.13
N GLU A 185 1.94 -2.60 8.73
CA GLU A 185 2.29 -2.46 10.15
C GLU A 185 3.32 -1.34 10.39
N GLY A 186 3.88 -0.74 9.33
CA GLY A 186 4.95 0.26 9.43
C GLY A 186 6.27 -0.30 9.97
N LEU A 187 6.51 -1.61 9.81
CA LEU A 187 7.68 -2.31 10.34
C LEU A 187 8.84 -2.29 9.34
N PHE A 188 9.20 -1.11 8.87
CA PHE A 188 10.19 -0.95 7.79
C PHE A 188 11.61 -1.39 8.18
N ASP A 189 12.03 -1.15 9.43
CA ASP A 189 13.33 -1.62 9.94
C ASP A 189 13.41 -3.16 9.99
N GLU A 190 12.32 -3.82 10.36
CA GLU A 190 12.20 -5.28 10.36
C GLU A 190 12.22 -5.83 8.94
N ALA A 191 11.54 -5.15 8.01
CA ALA A 191 11.52 -5.49 6.59
C ALA A 191 12.94 -5.44 6.00
N VAL A 192 13.68 -4.36 6.24
CA VAL A 192 15.08 -4.22 5.80
C VAL A 192 15.92 -5.38 6.33
N ARG A 193 15.92 -5.65 7.63
CA ARG A 193 16.71 -6.74 8.23
C ARG A 193 16.37 -8.11 7.64
N PHE A 194 15.09 -8.36 7.39
CA PHE A 194 14.67 -9.62 6.78
C PHE A 194 15.12 -9.72 5.32
N PHE A 195 14.80 -8.72 4.50
CA PHE A 195 15.06 -8.76 3.07
C PHE A 195 16.57 -8.65 2.75
N GLU A 196 17.37 -7.94 3.55
CA GLU A 196 18.84 -8.00 3.45
C GLU A 196 19.35 -9.44 3.62
N THR A 197 18.95 -10.10 4.71
CA THR A 197 19.34 -11.49 4.97
C THR A 197 18.82 -12.44 3.88
N PHE A 198 17.63 -12.17 3.37
CA PHE A 198 16.99 -12.98 2.33
C PHE A 198 17.74 -12.85 0.99
N THR A 199 18.05 -11.63 0.57
CA THR A 199 18.78 -11.35 -0.69
C THR A 199 20.24 -11.78 -0.64
N GLU A 200 20.89 -11.73 0.52
CA GLU A 200 22.22 -12.34 0.71
C GLU A 200 22.23 -13.85 0.42
N LYS A 201 21.17 -14.56 0.83
CA LYS A 201 21.02 -16.01 0.58
C LYS A 201 20.51 -16.33 -0.81
N ASN A 202 19.68 -15.46 -1.38
CA ASN A 202 18.99 -15.63 -2.65
C ASN A 202 19.27 -14.43 -3.58
N PRO A 203 20.50 -14.23 -4.02
CA PRO A 203 20.91 -13.00 -4.72
C PRO A 203 20.30 -12.82 -6.11
N LEU A 204 19.70 -13.85 -6.68
CA LEU A 204 19.02 -13.80 -7.99
C LEU A 204 17.50 -13.65 -7.88
N ASN A 205 16.96 -13.56 -6.67
CA ASN A 205 15.53 -13.37 -6.47
C ASN A 205 15.17 -11.89 -6.60
N GLN A 206 14.51 -11.53 -7.70
CA GLN A 206 14.11 -10.16 -8.03
C GLN A 206 13.10 -9.57 -7.04
N ASP A 207 12.15 -10.39 -6.57
CA ASP A 207 11.10 -9.93 -5.66
C ASP A 207 11.66 -9.58 -4.28
N GLY A 208 12.65 -10.35 -3.82
CA GLY A 208 13.36 -10.05 -2.59
C GLY A 208 14.08 -8.69 -2.64
N TRP A 209 14.77 -8.40 -3.73
CA TRP A 209 15.42 -7.10 -3.96
C TRP A 209 14.39 -5.97 -4.10
N TYR A 210 13.29 -6.21 -4.77
CA TYR A 210 12.20 -5.24 -4.92
C TYR A 210 11.60 -4.86 -3.56
N HIS A 211 11.27 -5.84 -2.71
CA HIS A 211 10.73 -5.55 -1.37
C HIS A 211 11.77 -4.90 -0.44
N LEU A 212 13.05 -5.21 -0.61
CA LEU A 212 14.13 -4.49 0.09
C LEU A 212 14.16 -3.01 -0.34
N GLY A 213 14.04 -2.75 -1.64
CA GLY A 213 13.97 -1.40 -2.19
C GLY A 213 12.80 -0.61 -1.62
N ASN A 214 11.60 -1.21 -1.55
CA ASN A 214 10.43 -0.58 -0.96
C ASN A 214 10.62 -0.28 0.53
N ALA A 215 11.21 -1.21 1.29
CA ALA A 215 11.49 -1.00 2.71
C ALA A 215 12.45 0.18 2.94
N TYR A 216 13.50 0.30 2.13
CA TYR A 216 14.40 1.46 2.17
C TYR A 216 13.71 2.76 1.74
N LEU A 217 12.81 2.70 0.73
CA LEU A 217 12.05 3.85 0.26
C LEU A 217 11.16 4.41 1.39
N ASN A 218 10.46 3.54 2.11
CA ASN A 218 9.63 3.91 3.26
C ASN A 218 10.42 4.47 4.44
N LEU A 219 11.69 4.09 4.60
CA LEU A 219 12.62 4.69 5.57
C LEU A 219 13.31 5.95 5.06
N GLU A 220 12.92 6.46 3.89
CA GLU A 220 13.54 7.61 3.20
C GLU A 220 15.03 7.41 2.90
N ASN A 221 15.49 6.17 2.92
CA ASN A 221 16.85 5.81 2.54
C ASN A 221 16.95 5.60 1.02
N PHE A 222 16.75 6.70 0.28
CA PHE A 222 16.58 6.66 -1.19
C PHE A 222 17.77 6.08 -1.94
N LYS A 223 19.01 6.23 -1.41
CA LYS A 223 20.21 5.70 -2.08
C LYS A 223 20.26 4.19 -2.05
N ASP A 224 19.98 3.60 -0.89
CA ASP A 224 19.98 2.14 -0.75
C ASP A 224 18.75 1.54 -1.44
N ALA A 225 17.61 2.25 -1.47
CA ALA A 225 16.43 1.89 -2.26
C ALA A 225 16.80 1.77 -3.77
N ILE A 226 17.47 2.79 -4.34
CA ILE A 226 17.92 2.77 -5.74
C ILE A 226 18.79 1.54 -6.00
N HIS A 227 19.78 1.26 -5.13
CA HIS A 227 20.64 0.09 -5.30
C HIS A 227 19.87 -1.22 -5.26
N ALA A 228 18.93 -1.37 -4.34
CA ALA A 228 18.10 -2.58 -4.25
C ALA A 228 17.23 -2.76 -5.52
N PHE A 229 16.59 -1.70 -6.02
CA PHE A 229 15.85 -1.76 -7.27
C PHE A 229 16.76 -2.07 -8.48
N GLU A 230 17.96 -1.55 -8.52
CA GLU A 230 18.95 -1.88 -9.57
C GLU A 230 19.29 -3.38 -9.56
N TYR A 231 19.46 -3.99 -8.39
CA TYR A 231 19.66 -5.43 -8.30
C TYR A 231 18.42 -6.22 -8.77
N ALA A 232 17.21 -5.77 -8.42
CA ALA A 232 15.97 -6.38 -8.92
C ALA A 232 15.90 -6.33 -10.46
N ILE A 233 16.24 -5.19 -11.07
CA ILE A 233 16.31 -4.98 -12.52
C ILE A 233 17.37 -5.86 -13.17
N VAL A 234 18.55 -6.00 -12.55
CA VAL A 234 19.62 -6.89 -13.05
C VAL A 234 19.14 -8.35 -13.05
N CYS A 235 18.36 -8.76 -12.05
CA CYS A 235 17.78 -10.11 -12.03
C CYS A 235 16.70 -10.31 -13.10
N HIS A 236 15.90 -9.26 -13.38
CA HIS A 236 14.83 -9.29 -14.37
C HIS A 236 14.64 -7.90 -15.00
N GLU A 237 15.20 -7.71 -16.20
CA GLU A 237 15.23 -6.40 -16.89
C GLU A 237 13.83 -5.85 -17.19
N GLU A 238 12.85 -6.73 -17.46
CA GLU A 238 11.45 -6.36 -17.73
C GLU A 238 10.60 -6.24 -16.44
N PHE A 239 11.21 -6.09 -15.27
CA PHE A 239 10.49 -5.91 -14.01
C PHE A 239 10.02 -4.46 -13.84
N SER A 240 8.88 -4.13 -14.43
CA SER A 240 8.28 -2.78 -14.44
C SER A 240 8.19 -2.13 -13.05
N ALA A 241 7.77 -2.89 -12.04
CA ALA A 241 7.62 -2.38 -10.68
C ALA A 241 8.96 -1.92 -10.06
N ALA A 242 10.07 -2.59 -10.40
CA ALA A 242 11.40 -2.17 -9.92
C ALA A 242 11.87 -0.88 -10.63
N TRP A 243 11.57 -0.72 -11.91
CA TRP A 243 11.81 0.54 -12.62
C TRP A 243 10.98 1.69 -12.06
N TYR A 244 9.71 1.43 -11.72
CA TYR A 244 8.85 2.42 -11.07
C TYR A 244 9.42 2.83 -9.71
N GLY A 245 9.72 1.88 -8.82
CA GLY A 245 10.27 2.17 -7.49
C GLY A 245 11.63 2.89 -7.55
N LYS A 246 12.49 2.52 -8.53
CA LYS A 246 13.74 3.27 -8.78
C LYS A 246 13.44 4.71 -9.18
N GLY A 247 12.48 4.93 -10.07
CA GLY A 247 12.03 6.26 -10.50
C GLY A 247 11.54 7.10 -9.32
N GLU A 248 10.73 6.52 -8.45
CA GLU A 248 10.23 7.19 -7.23
C GLU A 248 11.36 7.57 -6.28
N ALA A 249 12.30 6.66 -5.98
CA ALA A 249 13.44 6.95 -5.13
C ALA A 249 14.34 8.06 -5.71
N LEU A 250 14.56 8.06 -7.03
CA LEU A 250 15.30 9.10 -7.74
C LEU A 250 14.58 10.46 -7.70
N LEU A 251 13.25 10.46 -7.87
CA LEU A 251 12.45 11.67 -7.79
C LEU A 251 12.54 12.31 -6.40
N ARG A 252 12.40 11.50 -5.34
CA ARG A 252 12.55 11.94 -3.94
C ARG A 252 13.96 12.47 -3.65
N LEU A 253 14.97 11.93 -4.34
CA LEU A 253 16.37 12.41 -4.22
C LEU A 253 16.65 13.67 -5.05
N GLY A 254 15.67 14.14 -5.83
CA GLY A 254 15.80 15.32 -6.71
C GLY A 254 16.52 15.05 -8.03
N GLN A 255 16.73 13.78 -8.40
CA GLN A 255 17.38 13.37 -9.65
C GLN A 255 16.33 13.19 -10.76
N HIS A 256 15.68 14.29 -11.14
CA HIS A 256 14.50 14.28 -11.99
C HIS A 256 14.70 13.68 -13.39
N HIS A 257 15.91 13.83 -13.99
CA HIS A 257 16.23 13.26 -15.29
C HIS A 257 16.33 11.73 -15.24
N ASP A 258 17.00 11.20 -14.22
CA ASP A 258 17.19 9.75 -14.04
C ASP A 258 15.85 9.10 -13.64
N ALA A 259 15.04 9.80 -12.85
CA ALA A 259 13.67 9.37 -12.52
C ALA A 259 12.81 9.28 -13.78
N LEU A 260 12.85 10.29 -14.65
CA LEU A 260 12.14 10.32 -15.92
C LEU A 260 12.52 9.14 -16.83
N GLU A 261 13.81 8.79 -16.90
CA GLU A 261 14.28 7.62 -17.65
C GLU A 261 13.69 6.33 -17.09
N SER A 262 13.72 6.17 -15.77
CA SER A 262 13.19 4.98 -15.09
C SER A 262 11.68 4.82 -15.30
N PHE A 263 10.91 5.90 -15.14
CA PHE A 263 9.45 5.85 -15.39
C PHE A 263 9.09 5.61 -16.86
N ASN A 264 9.86 6.15 -17.81
CA ASN A 264 9.64 5.86 -19.22
C ASN A 264 9.94 4.39 -19.55
N THR A 265 10.98 3.80 -18.95
CA THR A 265 11.26 2.37 -19.13
C THR A 265 10.12 1.51 -18.54
N SER A 266 9.65 1.85 -17.35
CA SER A 266 8.47 1.19 -16.75
C SER A 266 7.23 1.30 -17.66
N LEU A 267 7.01 2.49 -18.26
CA LEU A 267 5.90 2.74 -19.20
C LEU A 267 6.02 1.91 -20.49
N GLU A 268 7.24 1.71 -20.99
CA GLU A 268 7.49 0.87 -22.18
C GLU A 268 7.20 -0.61 -21.92
N ILE A 269 7.51 -1.08 -20.69
CA ILE A 269 7.29 -2.48 -20.28
C ILE A 269 5.81 -2.76 -19.97
N GLU A 270 5.19 -1.95 -19.14
CA GLU A 270 3.84 -2.18 -18.62
C GLU A 270 2.75 -1.66 -19.56
N GLY A 271 3.07 -0.61 -20.31
CA GLY A 271 2.11 0.13 -21.13
C GLY A 271 1.51 1.35 -20.40
N PRO A 272 0.57 2.04 -21.06
CA PRO A 272 0.00 3.29 -20.52
C PRO A 272 -0.73 3.09 -19.18
N SER A 273 -0.30 3.82 -18.16
CA SER A 273 -0.89 3.86 -16.83
C SER A 273 -1.14 5.31 -16.41
N PRO A 274 -2.26 5.62 -15.73
CA PRO A 274 -2.52 6.97 -15.23
C PRO A 274 -1.43 7.41 -14.25
N HIS A 275 -0.99 6.54 -13.34
CA HIS A 275 0.07 6.81 -12.38
C HIS A 275 1.41 7.09 -13.06
N LEU A 276 1.84 6.27 -14.02
CA LEU A 276 3.11 6.49 -14.74
C LEU A 276 3.10 7.81 -15.50
N HIS A 277 1.98 8.17 -16.14
CA HIS A 277 1.90 9.47 -16.79
C HIS A 277 1.91 10.63 -15.79
N PHE A 278 1.33 10.44 -14.61
CA PHE A 278 1.40 11.43 -13.54
C PHE A 278 2.85 11.63 -13.07
N GLU A 279 3.57 10.56 -12.74
CA GLU A 279 4.98 10.63 -12.28
C GLU A 279 5.91 11.29 -13.33
N ILE A 280 5.73 10.92 -14.60
CA ILE A 280 6.46 11.57 -15.70
C ILE A 280 6.10 13.06 -15.78
N GLY A 281 4.83 13.41 -15.56
CA GLY A 281 4.37 14.78 -15.46
C GLY A 281 5.07 15.54 -14.34
N GLN A 282 5.16 14.97 -13.15
CA GLN A 282 5.87 15.54 -12.01
C GLN A 282 7.36 15.75 -12.30
N CYS A 283 8.03 14.79 -12.94
CA CYS A 283 9.43 14.96 -13.33
C CYS A 283 9.61 16.21 -14.22
N TYR A 284 8.72 16.39 -15.20
CA TYR A 284 8.76 17.59 -16.06
C TYR A 284 8.40 18.87 -15.31
N GLU A 285 7.47 18.80 -14.36
CA GLU A 285 7.10 19.93 -13.50
C GLU A 285 8.30 20.41 -12.66
N PHE A 286 8.99 19.51 -11.96
CA PHE A 286 10.20 19.84 -11.19
C PHE A 286 11.34 20.38 -12.06
N MET A 287 11.39 20.00 -13.35
CA MET A 287 12.32 20.58 -14.32
C MET A 287 11.83 21.92 -14.91
N ASN A 288 10.68 22.46 -14.46
CA ASN A 288 10.01 23.64 -14.98
C ASN A 288 9.61 23.53 -16.48
N GLU A 289 9.46 22.30 -16.97
CA GLU A 289 9.02 22.03 -18.35
C GLU A 289 7.48 21.89 -18.42
N PHE A 290 6.76 22.90 -17.96
CA PHE A 290 5.31 22.87 -17.72
C PHE A 290 4.45 22.43 -18.91
N ASN A 291 4.87 22.71 -20.15
CA ASN A 291 4.17 22.25 -21.35
C ASN A 291 4.19 20.71 -21.49
N LYS A 292 5.34 20.09 -21.16
CA LYS A 292 5.47 18.62 -21.18
C LYS A 292 4.74 18.00 -19.99
N ALA A 293 4.87 18.59 -18.81
CA ALA A 293 4.13 18.17 -17.62
C ALA A 293 2.62 18.17 -17.91
N LEU A 294 2.08 19.26 -18.43
CA LEU A 294 0.66 19.37 -18.79
C LEU A 294 0.23 18.32 -19.84
N HIS A 295 1.10 17.99 -20.80
CA HIS A 295 0.83 16.94 -21.77
C HIS A 295 0.67 15.57 -21.07
N HIS A 296 1.56 15.24 -20.12
CA HIS A 296 1.50 13.97 -19.40
C HIS A 296 0.36 13.92 -18.40
N TYR A 297 0.04 14.99 -17.67
CA TYR A 297 -1.16 15.05 -16.83
C TYR A 297 -2.45 14.88 -17.65
N ASN A 298 -2.52 15.46 -18.85
CA ASN A 298 -3.67 15.20 -19.72
C ASN A 298 -3.76 13.76 -20.19
N LYS A 299 -2.63 13.06 -20.47
CA LYS A 299 -2.62 11.64 -20.79
C LYS A 299 -3.08 10.78 -19.62
N SER A 300 -2.66 11.13 -18.39
CA SER A 300 -3.17 10.48 -17.17
C SER A 300 -4.69 10.61 -17.10
N LEU A 301 -5.22 11.82 -17.32
CA LEU A 301 -6.65 12.12 -17.29
C LEU A 301 -7.45 11.57 -18.49
N GLU A 302 -6.80 11.23 -19.61
CA GLU A 302 -7.42 10.51 -20.72
C GLU A 302 -7.69 9.04 -20.36
N ILE A 303 -6.85 8.45 -19.50
CA ILE A 303 -6.98 7.07 -19.01
C ILE A 303 -7.95 7.05 -17.82
N GLU A 304 -7.76 7.94 -16.84
CA GLU A 304 -8.56 8.06 -15.63
C GLU A 304 -8.94 9.53 -15.41
N SER A 305 -10.15 9.88 -15.83
CA SER A 305 -10.62 11.28 -15.92
C SER A 305 -10.80 11.99 -14.58
N ASP A 306 -10.83 11.24 -13.50
CA ASP A 306 -10.99 11.68 -12.12
C ASP A 306 -9.73 11.41 -11.27
N PHE A 307 -8.58 11.23 -11.88
CA PHE A 307 -7.31 11.09 -11.15
C PHE A 307 -6.93 12.43 -10.49
N GLU A 308 -7.11 12.48 -9.18
CA GLU A 308 -7.08 13.70 -8.36
C GLU A 308 -5.77 14.48 -8.52
N ASP A 309 -4.64 13.80 -8.34
CA ASP A 309 -3.31 14.43 -8.38
C ASP A 309 -2.99 15.03 -9.76
N ALA A 310 -3.38 14.35 -10.83
CA ALA A 310 -3.20 14.86 -12.18
C ALA A 310 -4.09 16.08 -12.48
N LEU A 311 -5.28 16.18 -11.88
CA LEU A 311 -6.13 17.38 -11.99
C LEU A 311 -5.48 18.59 -11.29
N ILE A 312 -4.90 18.38 -10.12
CA ILE A 312 -4.18 19.41 -9.34
C ILE A 312 -2.92 19.83 -10.08
N GLY A 313 -2.08 18.89 -10.51
CA GLY A 313 -0.86 19.16 -11.28
C GLY A 313 -1.15 19.90 -12.59
N LYS A 314 -2.25 19.56 -13.26
CA LYS A 314 -2.70 20.31 -14.45
C LYS A 314 -3.05 21.76 -14.13
N ALA A 315 -3.77 22.01 -13.03
CA ALA A 315 -4.13 23.38 -12.63
C ALA A 315 -2.87 24.17 -12.25
N TRP A 316 -1.93 23.54 -11.55
CA TRP A 316 -0.64 24.13 -11.22
C TRP A 316 0.19 24.46 -12.45
N CYS A 317 0.34 23.57 -13.41
CA CYS A 317 1.03 23.84 -14.67
C CYS A 317 0.42 25.03 -15.42
N LEU A 318 -0.91 25.12 -15.48
CA LEU A 318 -1.60 26.24 -16.10
C LEU A 318 -1.30 27.57 -15.37
N TYR A 319 -1.22 27.54 -14.04
CA TYR A 319 -0.85 28.69 -13.22
C TYR A 319 0.59 29.14 -13.53
N GLU A 320 1.57 28.22 -13.52
CA GLU A 320 2.97 28.54 -13.80
C GLU A 320 3.19 29.05 -15.22
N MET A 321 2.38 28.58 -16.18
CA MET A 321 2.38 29.11 -17.56
C MET A 321 1.70 30.47 -17.69
N GLY A 322 1.14 31.07 -16.63
CA GLY A 322 0.43 32.34 -16.61
C GLY A 322 -1.00 32.28 -17.15
N HIS A 323 -1.55 31.10 -17.36
CA HIS A 323 -2.93 30.88 -17.81
C HIS A 323 -3.91 30.86 -16.63
N PHE A 324 -3.89 31.90 -15.78
CA PHE A 324 -4.56 31.95 -14.49
C PHE A 324 -6.05 31.69 -14.55
N GLN A 325 -6.77 32.17 -15.58
CA GLN A 325 -8.21 31.90 -15.69
C GLN A 325 -8.51 30.44 -15.96
N ASN A 326 -7.71 29.78 -16.81
CA ASN A 326 -7.86 28.36 -17.11
C ASN A 326 -7.46 27.50 -15.89
N ALA A 327 -6.44 27.94 -15.15
CA ALA A 327 -6.04 27.31 -13.89
C ALA A 327 -7.17 27.35 -12.86
N LEU A 328 -7.81 28.54 -12.69
CA LEU A 328 -8.93 28.70 -11.77
C LEU A 328 -10.12 27.80 -12.15
N GLU A 329 -10.49 27.79 -13.43
CA GLU A 329 -11.57 26.92 -13.92
C GLU A 329 -11.26 25.41 -13.72
N SER A 330 -9.99 25.03 -13.87
CA SER A 330 -9.55 23.65 -13.66
C SER A 330 -9.63 23.27 -12.19
N ILE A 331 -9.08 24.11 -11.29
CA ILE A 331 -9.06 23.79 -9.86
C ILE A 331 -10.45 23.86 -9.24
N ASP A 332 -11.33 24.76 -9.68
CA ASP A 332 -12.70 24.82 -9.22
C ASP A 332 -13.49 23.54 -9.58
N LYS A 333 -13.26 22.99 -10.76
CA LYS A 333 -13.86 21.69 -11.14
C LYS A 333 -13.31 20.55 -10.29
N THR A 334 -12.01 20.57 -9.99
CA THR A 334 -11.38 19.58 -9.11
C THR A 334 -11.99 19.64 -7.71
N LEU A 335 -12.16 20.83 -7.14
CA LEU A 335 -12.75 21.04 -5.82
C LEU A 335 -14.24 20.65 -5.71
N VAL A 336 -14.97 20.63 -6.82
CA VAL A 336 -16.35 20.07 -6.84
C VAL A 336 -16.34 18.56 -6.56
N MET A 337 -15.33 17.86 -7.03
CA MET A 337 -15.17 16.40 -6.84
C MET A 337 -14.43 16.09 -5.54
N TYR A 338 -13.38 16.85 -5.23
CA TYR A 338 -12.42 16.61 -4.16
C TYR A 338 -12.35 17.78 -3.17
N ALA A 339 -13.51 18.16 -2.61
CA ALA A 339 -13.61 19.29 -1.68
C ALA A 339 -12.80 19.15 -0.37
N LYS A 340 -12.31 17.95 -0.07
CA LYS A 340 -11.51 17.66 1.14
C LYS A 340 -10.00 17.55 0.89
N ASN A 341 -9.56 17.88 -0.30
CA ASN A 341 -8.13 17.90 -0.63
C ASN A 341 -7.52 19.26 -0.27
N ALA A 342 -6.57 19.28 0.67
CA ALA A 342 -5.89 20.49 1.11
C ALA A 342 -5.05 21.12 -0.01
N ASP A 343 -4.32 20.32 -0.79
CA ASP A 343 -3.45 20.79 -1.86
C ASP A 343 -4.22 21.51 -2.96
N ALA A 344 -5.42 20.97 -3.32
CA ALA A 344 -6.29 21.64 -4.28
C ALA A 344 -6.73 23.04 -3.80
N TRP A 345 -7.01 23.20 -2.51
CA TRP A 345 -7.32 24.49 -1.92
C TRP A 345 -6.12 25.42 -1.89
N LEU A 346 -4.90 24.90 -1.60
CA LEU A 346 -3.66 25.70 -1.64
C LEU A 346 -3.36 26.20 -3.06
N VAL A 347 -3.49 25.34 -4.07
CA VAL A 347 -3.34 25.76 -5.48
C VAL A 347 -4.38 26.84 -5.83
N LYS A 348 -5.63 26.71 -5.36
CA LYS A 348 -6.64 27.76 -5.55
C LYS A 348 -6.24 29.07 -4.88
N ALA A 349 -5.71 29.03 -3.66
CA ALA A 349 -5.24 30.22 -2.94
C ALA A 349 -4.16 30.95 -3.73
N GLU A 350 -3.16 30.23 -4.25
CA GLU A 350 -2.08 30.81 -5.06
C GLU A 350 -2.60 31.45 -6.36
N ILE A 351 -3.52 30.76 -7.06
CA ILE A 351 -4.14 31.31 -8.27
C ILE A 351 -4.90 32.59 -7.93
N CYS A 352 -5.76 32.57 -6.89
CA CYS A 352 -6.57 33.72 -6.46
C CYS A 352 -5.70 34.89 -6.01
N ARG A 353 -4.60 34.62 -5.30
CA ARG A 353 -3.59 35.62 -4.92
C ARG A 353 -3.02 36.30 -6.15
N LYS A 354 -2.66 35.55 -7.19
CA LYS A 354 -2.07 36.07 -8.40
C LYS A 354 -3.02 36.96 -9.23
N ILE A 355 -4.31 36.63 -9.23
CA ILE A 355 -5.35 37.41 -9.93
C ILE A 355 -5.96 38.54 -9.08
N GLY A 356 -5.55 38.64 -7.80
CA GLY A 356 -5.99 39.74 -6.90
C GLY A 356 -7.39 39.55 -6.30
N GLN A 357 -7.87 38.31 -6.13
CA GLN A 357 -9.17 38.01 -5.55
C GLN A 357 -9.04 37.70 -4.03
N ALA A 358 -8.78 38.76 -3.23
CA ALA A 358 -8.44 38.62 -1.82
C ALA A 358 -9.44 37.80 -0.97
N SER A 359 -10.76 37.95 -1.20
CA SER A 359 -11.76 37.18 -0.45
C SER A 359 -11.68 35.69 -0.73
N GLU A 360 -11.38 35.30 -1.99
CA GLU A 360 -11.23 33.90 -2.38
C GLU A 360 -9.93 33.28 -1.83
N VAL A 361 -8.88 34.11 -1.63
CA VAL A 361 -7.63 33.66 -1.01
C VAL A 361 -7.86 33.25 0.44
N ASP A 362 -8.54 34.10 1.23
CA ASP A 362 -8.86 33.81 2.62
C ASP A 362 -9.73 32.55 2.74
N ASP A 363 -10.78 32.46 1.90
CA ASP A 363 -11.66 31.29 1.87
C ASP A 363 -10.90 30.01 1.49
N ALA A 364 -9.98 30.09 0.56
CA ALA A 364 -9.19 28.94 0.11
C ALA A 364 -8.23 28.45 1.19
N TYR A 365 -7.48 29.32 1.85
CA TYR A 365 -6.60 28.95 2.96
C TYR A 365 -7.38 28.38 4.16
N GLU A 366 -8.52 28.99 4.52
CA GLU A 366 -9.36 28.46 5.59
C GLU A 366 -9.91 27.05 5.25
N ASN A 367 -10.29 26.79 4.00
CA ASN A 367 -10.71 25.45 3.59
C ASN A 367 -9.54 24.47 3.56
N ALA A 368 -8.33 24.87 3.17
CA ALA A 368 -7.13 24.02 3.28
C ALA A 368 -6.88 23.60 4.73
N LEU A 369 -6.93 24.56 5.67
CA LEU A 369 -6.78 24.31 7.10
C LEU A 369 -7.94 23.50 7.71
N LEU A 370 -9.13 23.51 7.11
CA LEU A 370 -10.23 22.61 7.51
C LEU A 370 -9.99 21.17 7.04
N CYS A 371 -9.27 21.00 5.94
CA CYS A 371 -8.91 19.68 5.42
C CYS A 371 -7.71 19.09 6.16
N ASP A 372 -6.68 19.89 6.37
CA ASP A 372 -5.48 19.55 7.14
C ASP A 372 -5.16 20.65 8.17
N GLY A 373 -5.67 20.46 9.37
CA GLY A 373 -5.52 21.44 10.47
C GLY A 373 -4.16 21.39 11.16
N GLU A 374 -3.30 20.43 10.85
CA GLU A 374 -1.97 20.25 11.45
C GLU A 374 -0.84 20.69 10.52
N SER A 375 -1.12 21.06 9.26
CA SER A 375 -0.12 21.54 8.31
C SER A 375 0.45 22.88 8.74
N TRP A 376 1.64 22.87 9.31
CA TRP A 376 2.36 24.08 9.71
C TRP A 376 2.72 24.98 8.51
N GLU A 377 3.00 24.38 7.35
CA GLU A 377 3.29 25.07 6.09
C GLU A 377 2.11 25.96 5.68
N THR A 378 0.88 25.42 5.75
CA THR A 378 -0.32 26.15 5.39
C THR A 378 -0.54 27.37 6.28
N TYR A 379 -0.27 27.24 7.59
CA TYR A 379 -0.32 28.38 8.52
C TYR A 379 0.74 29.44 8.18
N LEU A 380 1.95 29.02 7.82
CA LEU A 380 2.99 29.96 7.40
C LEU A 380 2.58 30.72 6.15
N ASP A 381 2.21 30.01 5.07
CA ASP A 381 1.87 30.62 3.79
C ASP A 381 0.68 31.58 3.92
N TYR A 382 -0.35 31.20 4.66
CA TYR A 382 -1.49 32.07 4.92
C TYR A 382 -1.09 33.30 5.74
N SER A 383 -0.28 33.14 6.77
CA SER A 383 0.20 34.29 7.56
C SER A 383 1.09 35.22 6.76
N ASP A 384 1.95 34.68 5.89
CA ASP A 384 2.82 35.44 5.00
C ASP A 384 2.00 36.28 4.00
N TYR A 385 0.96 35.67 3.44
CA TYR A 385 0.00 36.40 2.59
C TYR A 385 -0.63 37.57 3.34
N LEU A 386 -1.23 37.31 4.52
CA LEU A 386 -1.88 38.36 5.31
C LEU A 386 -0.92 39.47 5.76
N PHE A 387 0.31 39.09 6.12
CA PHE A 387 1.32 40.07 6.53
C PHE A 387 1.76 40.96 5.35
N THR A 388 1.93 40.41 4.15
CA THR A 388 2.29 41.15 2.94
C THR A 388 1.17 42.07 2.50
N GLU A 389 -0.09 41.73 2.69
CA GLU A 389 -1.25 42.59 2.46
C GLU A 389 -1.42 43.67 3.55
N GLY A 390 -0.52 43.74 4.55
CA GLY A 390 -0.53 44.71 5.64
C GLY A 390 -1.44 44.39 6.80
N ASN A 391 -2.05 43.19 6.84
CA ASN A 391 -2.92 42.78 7.92
C ASN A 391 -2.15 41.97 8.99
N SER A 392 -1.24 42.64 9.67
CA SER A 392 -0.36 42.04 10.69
C SER A 392 -1.11 41.42 11.86
N GLU A 393 -2.30 41.91 12.20
CA GLU A 393 -3.09 41.34 13.32
C GLU A 393 -3.68 39.99 12.92
N ALA A 394 -4.23 39.88 11.72
CA ALA A 394 -4.73 38.61 11.21
C ALA A 394 -3.58 37.60 10.99
N ALA A 395 -2.43 38.03 10.46
CA ALA A 395 -1.26 37.16 10.30
C ALA A 395 -0.82 36.56 11.64
N LEU A 396 -0.74 37.38 12.71
CA LEU A 396 -0.41 36.88 14.04
C LEU A 396 -1.48 35.92 14.59
N PHE A 397 -2.77 36.23 14.38
CA PHE A 397 -3.86 35.35 14.79
C PHE A 397 -3.77 33.95 14.12
N ILE A 398 -3.44 33.90 12.83
CA ILE A 398 -3.27 32.64 12.11
C ILE A 398 -2.08 31.84 12.68
N LEU A 399 -0.94 32.50 12.94
CA LEU A 399 0.23 31.85 13.55
C LEU A 399 -0.06 31.36 14.97
N GLU A 400 -0.74 32.15 15.80
CA GLU A 400 -1.15 31.69 17.14
C GLU A 400 -2.06 30.48 17.09
N ARG A 401 -3.01 30.47 16.14
CA ARG A 401 -3.88 29.30 15.89
C ARG A 401 -3.05 28.08 15.46
N GLY A 402 -2.10 28.26 14.55
CA GLY A 402 -1.19 27.20 14.09
C GLY A 402 -0.34 26.62 15.23
N ILE A 403 0.31 27.48 16.03
CA ILE A 403 1.11 27.04 17.19
C ILE A 403 0.28 26.18 18.17
N LEU A 404 -1.00 26.52 18.37
CA LEU A 404 -1.89 25.74 19.24
C LEU A 404 -2.28 24.39 18.63
N GLN A 405 -2.46 24.32 17.32
CA GLN A 405 -2.89 23.09 16.63
C GLN A 405 -1.72 22.12 16.39
N THR A 406 -0.53 22.63 16.10
CA THR A 406 0.67 21.83 15.79
C THR A 406 1.49 21.46 17.05
N GLY A 407 1.04 21.86 18.25
CA GLY A 407 1.75 21.55 19.50
C GLY A 407 3.06 22.33 19.68
N ASN A 408 3.03 23.64 19.41
CA ASN A 408 4.15 24.58 19.51
C ASN A 408 5.23 24.45 18.43
N ASP A 409 4.83 24.23 17.19
CA ASP A 409 5.78 24.20 16.07
C ASP A 409 6.75 25.41 16.10
N SER A 410 8.05 25.12 15.99
CA SER A 410 9.11 26.12 16.14
C SER A 410 9.16 27.12 14.99
N ASP A 411 8.86 26.71 13.77
CA ASP A 411 8.87 27.58 12.58
C ASP A 411 7.77 28.63 12.67
N LEU A 412 6.56 28.20 13.09
CA LEU A 412 5.44 29.11 13.35
C LEU A 412 5.76 30.10 14.47
N ALA A 413 6.38 29.63 15.56
CA ALA A 413 6.73 30.49 16.68
C ALA A 413 7.84 31.48 16.33
N TYR A 414 8.86 31.08 15.56
CA TYR A 414 9.87 32.02 15.05
C TYR A 414 9.25 33.09 14.15
N ARG A 415 8.36 32.69 13.23
CA ARG A 415 7.66 33.62 12.33
C ARG A 415 6.74 34.57 13.10
N ALA A 416 5.99 34.07 14.09
CA ALA A 416 5.14 34.89 14.95
C ALA A 416 5.95 35.96 15.71
N GLY A 417 7.11 35.58 16.22
CA GLY A 417 8.03 36.52 16.85
C GLY A 417 8.51 37.63 15.91
N VAL A 418 8.85 37.28 14.68
CA VAL A 418 9.25 38.27 13.63
C VAL A 418 8.11 39.24 13.33
N TYR A 419 6.90 38.74 13.10
CA TYR A 419 5.75 39.58 12.77
C TYR A 419 5.30 40.47 13.94
N ALA A 420 5.32 39.92 15.17
CA ALA A 420 5.06 40.71 16.39
C ALA A 420 6.08 41.85 16.56
N TYR A 421 7.38 41.54 16.32
CA TYR A 421 8.44 42.55 16.46
C TYR A 421 8.31 43.65 15.42
N LEU A 422 8.10 43.30 14.15
CA LEU A 422 7.93 44.26 13.06
C LEU A 422 6.65 45.12 13.23
N SER A 423 5.64 44.56 13.90
CA SER A 423 4.40 45.30 14.26
C SER A 423 4.53 46.12 15.56
N GLY A 424 5.73 46.19 16.18
CA GLY A 424 5.98 46.96 17.39
C GLY A 424 5.57 46.26 18.70
N LYS A 425 5.08 45.02 18.68
CA LYS A 425 4.68 44.21 19.85
C LYS A 425 5.90 43.48 20.43
N THR A 426 6.90 44.21 20.89
CA THR A 426 8.22 43.68 21.26
C THR A 426 8.16 42.62 22.35
N GLU A 427 7.32 42.77 23.38
CA GLU A 427 7.19 41.81 24.47
C GLU A 427 6.61 40.47 23.98
N SER A 428 5.58 40.52 23.14
CA SER A 428 4.99 39.32 22.50
C SER A 428 6.02 38.61 21.60
N ALA A 429 6.82 39.37 20.86
CA ALA A 429 7.87 38.82 20.01
C ALA A 429 8.88 37.99 20.78
N PHE A 430 9.38 38.49 21.88
CA PHE A 430 10.32 37.75 22.74
C PHE A 430 9.67 36.50 23.38
N ASN A 431 8.39 36.54 23.72
CA ASN A 431 7.69 35.40 24.24
C ASN A 431 7.57 34.28 23.14
N PHE A 432 7.23 34.63 21.92
CA PHE A 432 7.21 33.65 20.80
C PHE A 432 8.59 33.07 20.56
N TRP A 433 9.65 33.86 20.52
CA TRP A 433 11.01 33.36 20.34
C TRP A 433 11.48 32.50 21.50
N LEU A 434 11.02 32.75 22.74
CA LEU A 434 11.30 31.83 23.88
C LEU A 434 10.65 30.46 23.66
N VAL A 435 9.40 30.43 23.19
CA VAL A 435 8.74 29.17 22.84
C VAL A 435 9.52 28.45 21.74
N ALA A 436 9.85 29.14 20.66
CA ALA A 436 10.59 28.56 19.53
C ALA A 436 11.96 28.01 19.95
N LEU A 437 12.71 28.76 20.78
CA LEU A 437 14.01 28.33 21.30
C LEU A 437 13.93 27.13 22.25
N SER A 438 12.81 26.97 22.95
CA SER A 438 12.62 25.78 23.79
C SER A 438 12.35 24.51 23.02
N GLU A 439 11.78 24.62 21.81
CA GLU A 439 11.46 23.49 20.94
C GLU A 439 12.64 23.16 20.00
N ASP A 440 13.16 24.16 19.28
CA ASP A 440 14.29 23.97 18.35
C ASP A 440 15.20 25.21 18.30
N PRO A 441 16.24 25.26 19.14
CA PRO A 441 17.17 26.40 19.17
C PRO A 441 18.07 26.48 17.93
N GLU A 442 18.26 25.41 17.16
CA GLU A 442 19.11 25.40 15.98
C GLU A 442 18.51 26.23 14.83
N LYS A 443 17.19 26.37 14.81
CA LYS A 443 16.45 27.19 13.83
C LYS A 443 16.49 28.70 14.11
N ALA A 444 17.04 29.15 15.22
CA ALA A 444 17.11 30.58 15.57
C ALA A 444 17.66 31.50 14.47
N PRO A 445 18.64 31.09 13.64
CA PRO A 445 19.11 31.93 12.51
C PRO A 445 18.02 32.31 11.50
N GLN A 446 16.95 31.54 11.36
CA GLN A 446 15.85 31.82 10.44
C GLN A 446 15.18 33.18 10.71
N VAL A 447 15.16 33.65 11.97
CA VAL A 447 14.64 34.99 12.33
C VAL A 447 15.29 36.09 11.49
N PHE A 448 16.57 35.95 11.23
CA PHE A 448 17.35 36.91 10.47
C PHE A 448 17.22 36.73 8.95
N ASP A 449 16.90 35.51 8.51
CA ASP A 449 16.60 35.24 7.10
C ASP A 449 15.25 35.85 6.74
N TYR A 450 14.25 35.76 7.59
CA TYR A 450 12.94 36.39 7.41
C TYR A 450 12.98 37.92 7.51
N ALA A 451 13.81 38.45 8.40
CA ALA A 451 13.93 39.87 8.63
C ALA A 451 15.39 40.32 8.79
N PRO A 452 16.17 40.45 7.69
CA PRO A 452 17.60 40.77 7.76
C PRO A 452 17.92 42.08 8.50
N ASN A 453 16.96 43.02 8.57
CA ASN A 453 17.12 44.25 9.30
C ASN A 453 17.29 44.07 10.82
N LEU A 454 16.84 42.94 11.39
CA LEU A 454 16.98 42.60 12.79
C LEU A 454 18.44 42.35 13.23
N TYR A 455 19.33 42.06 12.29
CA TYR A 455 20.79 42.04 12.54
C TYR A 455 21.35 43.40 13.04
N LYS A 456 20.62 44.51 12.88
CA LYS A 456 21.02 45.81 13.33
C LYS A 456 20.41 46.23 14.63
N ASP A 457 19.45 45.43 15.16
CA ASP A 457 18.79 45.76 16.44
C ASP A 457 19.53 45.09 17.59
N SER A 458 20.13 45.89 18.44
CA SER A 458 20.92 45.41 19.59
C SER A 458 20.10 44.59 20.61
N ARG A 459 18.81 44.88 20.74
CA ARG A 459 17.92 44.12 21.65
C ARG A 459 17.72 42.69 21.18
N VAL A 460 17.48 42.51 19.88
CA VAL A 460 17.33 41.20 19.23
C VAL A 460 18.64 40.42 19.30
N LEU A 461 19.77 41.08 18.99
CA LEU A 461 21.09 40.46 19.08
C LEU A 461 21.46 40.04 20.51
N THR A 462 21.11 40.85 21.52
CA THR A 462 21.35 40.50 22.90
C THR A 462 20.48 39.28 23.28
N PHE A 463 19.20 39.29 22.93
CA PHE A 463 18.29 38.21 23.25
C PHE A 463 18.80 36.85 22.70
N PHE A 464 19.14 36.78 21.43
CA PHE A 464 19.68 35.53 20.82
C PHE A 464 21.14 35.28 21.24
N GLY A 465 21.92 36.30 21.59
CA GLY A 465 23.32 36.16 22.07
C GLY A 465 23.41 35.53 23.46
N ASP A 466 22.48 35.81 24.33
CA ASP A 466 22.41 35.24 25.70
C ASP A 466 22.11 33.73 25.59
N PHE A 467 21.27 33.28 24.69
CA PHE A 467 20.99 31.85 24.43
C PHE A 467 22.14 31.08 23.76
N LYS A 468 23.02 31.75 22.99
CA LYS A 468 24.23 31.10 22.43
C LYS A 468 25.27 30.71 23.50
N ASN A 469 25.20 31.28 24.68
CA ASN A 469 26.13 31.00 25.79
C ASN A 469 25.59 29.95 26.77
N GLU A 470 24.30 29.56 26.64
CA GLU A 470 23.64 28.54 27.47
C GLU A 470 23.53 27.17 26.75
N LEU A 471 23.87 27.11 25.46
CA LEU A 471 23.99 25.89 24.60
C LEU A 471 25.45 25.55 24.36
#